data_316ebde94c6214b04598f348f09f8c02
#
_entry.id   316ebde94c6214b04598f348f09f8c02
#
_cell.length_a   1.000
_cell.length_b   1.000
_cell.length_c   1.000
_cell.angle_alpha   90.00
_cell.angle_beta   90.00
_cell.angle_gamma   90.00
#
_symmetry.space_group_name_H-M   'P 1'
#
loop_
_entity.id
_entity.type
_entity.pdbx_description
1 polymer ?
#
loop_
_entity_poly.entity_id
_entity_poly.type
_entity_poly.pdbx_seq_one_letter_code
_entity_poly.pdbx_strand_id
1 'polypeptide(L)'
;MKQFNLVLLVFITTIGLNAQDIVGSWKGTLEVQGISLRLVLHVENSGEAYTGTLDSPDQGATGIPISTLDFEAPILTFKIDQLGVSYTGEWNSEGVIEGTFTQMGQALPLNLSRGSIEPPKRPQEPMAPYTYTVE
;
A
#
# COMPACT_ATOMS: atom_id res chain seq x y z
N MET A 1 21.29 -10.33 60.43
CA MET A 1 21.26 -9.37 59.33
C MET A 1 20.43 -9.95 58.20
N LYS A 2 19.31 -9.35 57.98
CA LYS A 2 18.47 -9.77 56.90
C LYS A 2 18.94 -9.09 55.62
N GLN A 3 19.46 -9.85 54.71
CA GLN A 3 19.74 -9.33 53.39
C GLN A 3 18.44 -9.28 52.65
N PHE A 4 18.00 -8.08 52.37
CA PHE A 4 16.93 -7.86 51.42
C PHE A 4 17.49 -8.05 50.02
N ASN A 5 17.31 -9.22 49.49
CA ASN A 5 17.43 -9.39 48.06
C ASN A 5 16.24 -8.68 47.44
N LEU A 6 16.44 -7.42 47.12
CA LEU A 6 15.53 -6.72 46.25
C LEU A 6 15.73 -7.32 44.87
N VAL A 7 14.95 -8.34 44.58
CA VAL A 7 14.82 -8.77 43.20
C VAL A 7 14.02 -7.68 42.51
N LEU A 8 14.77 -6.75 41.94
CA LEU A 8 14.17 -5.81 41.02
C LEU A 8 13.70 -6.62 39.82
N LEU A 9 12.46 -7.05 39.87
CA LEU A 9 11.81 -7.62 38.72
C LEU A 9 11.64 -6.48 37.73
N VAL A 10 12.66 -6.31 36.88
CA VAL A 10 12.54 -5.43 35.74
C VAL A 10 11.50 -6.06 34.82
N PHE A 11 10.26 -5.64 34.99
CA PHE A 11 9.27 -5.87 33.98
C PHE A 11 9.72 -5.09 32.75
N ILE A 12 10.50 -5.76 31.91
CA ILE A 12 10.68 -5.30 30.55
C ILE A 12 9.33 -5.55 29.90
N THR A 13 8.44 -4.56 30.02
CA THR A 13 7.34 -4.49 29.10
C THR A 13 7.98 -4.34 27.73
N THR A 14 8.16 -5.42 27.04
CA THR A 14 8.34 -5.35 25.60
C THR A 14 7.07 -4.72 25.07
N ILE A 15 7.09 -3.41 24.98
CA ILE A 15 6.12 -2.73 24.14
C ILE A 15 6.39 -3.34 22.79
N GLY A 16 5.52 -4.24 22.38
CA GLY A 16 5.55 -4.72 21.02
C GLY A 16 5.43 -3.49 20.15
N LEU A 17 6.56 -3.00 19.67
CA LEU A 17 6.58 -2.03 18.61
C LEU A 17 5.92 -2.77 17.45
N ASN A 18 4.63 -2.55 17.30
CA ASN A 18 3.98 -2.84 16.05
C ASN A 18 4.64 -1.91 15.05
N ALA A 19 5.79 -2.32 14.57
CA ALA A 19 6.42 -1.65 13.46
C ALA A 19 5.40 -1.70 12.35
N GLN A 20 4.85 -0.54 12.00
CA GLN A 20 3.95 -0.43 10.88
C GLN A 20 4.67 -0.98 9.67
N ASP A 21 4.19 -2.09 9.14
CA ASP A 21 4.79 -2.72 7.98
C ASP A 21 4.09 -2.22 6.73
N ILE A 22 4.79 -1.38 5.99
CA ILE A 22 4.29 -0.81 4.74
C ILE A 22 4.25 -1.84 3.60
N VAL A 23 4.96 -2.95 3.75
CA VAL A 23 5.02 -4.00 2.74
C VAL A 23 3.64 -4.59 2.47
N GLY A 24 3.32 -4.77 1.19
CA GLY A 24 2.05 -5.31 0.75
C GLY A 24 1.41 -4.47 -0.33
N SER A 25 0.14 -4.70 -0.55
CA SER A 25 -0.63 -4.01 -1.57
C SER A 25 -1.54 -2.95 -0.95
N TRP A 26 -1.57 -1.81 -1.58
CA TRP A 26 -2.37 -0.65 -1.19
C TRP A 26 -3.20 -0.20 -2.37
N LYS A 27 -4.47 0.08 -2.15
CA LYS A 27 -5.38 0.52 -3.21
C LYS A 27 -5.93 1.91 -2.93
N GLY A 28 -6.17 2.65 -3.97
CA GLY A 28 -6.78 3.95 -3.89
C GLY A 28 -7.44 4.34 -5.21
N THR A 29 -8.21 5.40 -5.17
CA THR A 29 -8.88 5.93 -6.35
C THR A 29 -8.49 7.38 -6.54
N LEU A 30 -8.00 7.68 -7.73
CA LEU A 30 -7.60 9.00 -8.14
C LEU A 30 -8.71 9.61 -9.01
N GLU A 31 -9.18 10.78 -8.62
CA GLU A 31 -10.20 11.50 -9.40
C GLU A 31 -9.52 12.48 -10.33
N VAL A 32 -9.65 12.28 -11.63
CA VAL A 32 -9.03 13.12 -12.64
C VAL A 32 -10.14 13.61 -13.60
N GLN A 33 -10.47 14.86 -13.53
CA GLN A 33 -11.44 15.50 -14.46
C GLN A 33 -12.76 14.73 -14.55
N GLY A 34 -13.28 14.28 -13.40
CA GLY A 34 -14.54 13.53 -13.34
C GLY A 34 -14.41 12.05 -13.65
N ILE A 35 -13.20 11.58 -13.90
CA ILE A 35 -12.91 10.15 -14.14
C ILE A 35 -12.23 9.58 -12.91
N SER A 36 -12.70 8.43 -12.44
CA SER A 36 -12.10 7.70 -11.32
C SER A 36 -11.11 6.68 -11.86
N LEU A 37 -9.86 6.81 -11.46
CA LEU A 37 -8.81 5.86 -11.81
C LEU A 37 -8.40 5.09 -10.57
N ARG A 38 -8.56 3.78 -10.60
CA ARG A 38 -8.11 2.92 -9.51
C ARG A 38 -6.62 2.66 -9.64
N LEU A 39 -5.94 2.75 -8.52
CA LEU A 39 -4.49 2.51 -8.45
C LEU A 39 -4.21 1.47 -7.39
N VAL A 40 -3.23 0.62 -7.64
CA VAL A 40 -2.71 -0.34 -6.67
C VAL A 40 -1.22 -0.14 -6.55
N LEU A 41 -0.80 0.15 -5.34
CA LEU A 41 0.62 0.27 -5.01
C LEU A 41 1.07 -1.04 -4.37
N HIS A 42 2.10 -1.65 -4.92
CA HIS A 42 2.75 -2.82 -4.34
C HIS A 42 4.07 -2.40 -3.73
N VAL A 43 4.24 -2.63 -2.44
CA VAL A 43 5.47 -2.28 -1.73
C VAL A 43 6.17 -3.55 -1.29
N GLU A 44 7.45 -3.63 -1.59
CA GLU A 44 8.31 -4.74 -1.22
C GLU A 44 9.51 -4.24 -0.44
N ASN A 45 10.02 -5.08 0.43
CA ASN A 45 11.25 -4.80 1.14
C ASN A 45 12.41 -5.46 0.39
N SER A 46 13.42 -4.63 0.07
CA SER A 46 14.62 -5.08 -0.65
C SER A 46 15.85 -4.82 0.24
N GLY A 47 15.96 -5.56 1.34
CA GLY A 47 17.04 -5.37 2.31
C GLY A 47 16.85 -4.10 3.13
N GLU A 48 17.70 -3.11 2.92
CA GLU A 48 17.64 -1.84 3.68
C GLU A 48 16.71 -0.80 3.06
N ALA A 49 16.18 -1.08 1.88
CA ALA A 49 15.35 -0.14 1.15
C ALA A 49 14.01 -0.77 0.78
N TYR A 50 13.08 0.08 0.41
CA TYR A 50 11.81 -0.36 -0.14
C TYR A 50 11.81 -0.17 -1.65
N THR A 51 11.16 -1.08 -2.33
CA THR A 51 10.90 -0.99 -3.77
C THR A 51 9.41 -1.21 -4.01
N GLY A 52 8.96 -0.86 -5.19
CA GLY A 52 7.56 -1.07 -5.48
C GLY A 52 7.21 -0.88 -6.94
N THR A 53 5.96 -1.23 -7.22
CA THR A 53 5.34 -1.03 -8.52
C THR A 53 3.96 -0.44 -8.33
N LEU A 54 3.47 0.20 -9.38
CA LEU A 54 2.14 0.79 -9.40
C LEU A 54 1.34 0.19 -10.55
N ASP A 55 0.12 -0.22 -10.25
CA ASP A 55 -0.82 -0.67 -11.27
C ASP A 55 -1.91 0.36 -11.47
N SER A 56 -2.28 0.59 -12.72
CA SER A 56 -3.42 1.42 -13.09
C SER A 56 -4.32 0.59 -14.03
N PRO A 57 -5.15 -0.30 -13.47
CA PRO A 57 -5.93 -1.23 -14.28
C PRO A 57 -6.91 -0.54 -15.22
N ASP A 58 -7.44 0.61 -14.84
CA ASP A 58 -8.37 1.35 -15.70
C ASP A 58 -7.67 1.94 -16.93
N GLN A 59 -6.35 2.05 -16.89
CA GLN A 59 -5.53 2.49 -18.02
C GLN A 59 -4.80 1.34 -18.71
N GLY A 60 -5.08 0.10 -18.28
CA GLY A 60 -4.41 -1.08 -18.82
C GLY A 60 -2.94 -1.18 -18.48
N ALA A 61 -2.48 -0.49 -17.44
CA ALA A 61 -1.10 -0.48 -17.02
C ALA A 61 -0.91 -1.29 -15.75
N THR A 62 0.09 -2.17 -15.75
CA THR A 62 0.46 -2.97 -14.58
C THR A 62 1.98 -3.00 -14.43
N GLY A 63 2.44 -3.14 -13.20
CA GLY A 63 3.86 -3.29 -12.92
C GLY A 63 4.70 -2.07 -13.28
N ILE A 64 4.14 -0.87 -13.20
CA ILE A 64 4.90 0.36 -13.45
C ILE A 64 5.99 0.48 -12.37
N PRO A 65 7.27 0.45 -12.75
CA PRO A 65 8.32 0.50 -11.73
C PRO A 65 8.38 1.87 -11.07
N ILE A 66 8.48 1.84 -9.74
CA ILE A 66 8.65 3.06 -8.95
C ILE A 66 10.14 3.38 -8.88
N SER A 67 10.51 4.61 -9.22
CA SER A 67 11.90 5.03 -9.27
C SER A 67 12.53 5.10 -7.88
N THR A 68 11.81 5.70 -6.94
CA THR A 68 12.20 5.77 -5.53
C THR A 68 10.98 5.58 -4.65
N LEU A 69 11.15 4.83 -3.57
CA LEU A 69 10.10 4.63 -2.58
C LEU A 69 10.73 4.64 -1.19
N ASP A 70 10.26 5.53 -0.35
CA ASP A 70 10.75 5.68 1.02
C ASP A 70 9.58 5.64 1.98
N PHE A 71 9.80 4.98 3.11
CA PHE A 71 8.83 5.01 4.20
C PHE A 71 9.56 5.31 5.50
N GLU A 72 9.31 6.49 6.03
CA GLU A 72 9.73 6.91 7.35
C GLU A 72 8.46 7.12 8.17
N ALA A 73 8.09 6.11 8.93
CA ALA A 73 6.80 6.07 9.62
C ALA A 73 6.50 7.39 10.33
N PRO A 74 5.34 8.00 10.12
CA PRO A 74 4.21 7.48 9.32
C PRO A 74 4.16 7.96 7.86
N ILE A 75 5.25 8.49 7.31
CA ILE A 75 5.24 9.15 6.00
C ILE A 75 5.74 8.21 4.90
N LEU A 76 4.90 8.01 3.90
CA LEU A 76 5.23 7.29 2.67
C LEU A 76 5.44 8.27 1.53
N THR A 77 6.57 8.14 0.83
CA THR A 77 6.85 8.92 -0.37
C THR A 77 7.30 8.00 -1.49
N PHE A 78 6.85 8.28 -2.70
CA PHE A 78 7.40 7.60 -3.87
C PHE A 78 7.40 8.51 -5.09
N LYS A 79 8.23 8.15 -6.05
CA LYS A 79 8.33 8.86 -7.33
C LYS A 79 8.40 7.89 -8.48
N ILE A 80 7.77 8.25 -9.58
CA ILE A 80 7.87 7.55 -10.86
C ILE A 80 8.36 8.57 -11.87
N ASP A 81 9.66 8.58 -12.10
CA ASP A 81 10.32 9.61 -12.90
C ASP A 81 9.83 9.62 -14.36
N GLN A 82 9.59 8.45 -14.91
CA GLN A 82 9.11 8.31 -16.29
C GLN A 82 7.76 8.98 -16.54
N LEU A 83 6.95 9.07 -15.48
CA LEU A 83 5.60 9.63 -15.58
C LEU A 83 5.48 11.02 -14.96
N GLY A 84 6.56 11.53 -14.40
CA GLY A 84 6.53 12.80 -13.68
C GLY A 84 5.62 12.74 -12.44
N VAL A 85 5.55 11.59 -11.79
CA VAL A 85 4.69 11.35 -10.65
C VAL A 85 5.47 11.43 -9.35
N SER A 86 4.89 12.07 -8.36
CA SER A 86 5.35 12.02 -6.97
C SER A 86 4.15 11.87 -6.04
N TYR A 87 4.38 11.16 -4.95
CA TYR A 87 3.35 10.95 -3.94
C TYR A 87 3.94 11.15 -2.55
N THR A 88 3.18 11.80 -1.69
CA THR A 88 3.48 11.92 -0.27
C THR A 88 2.22 11.72 0.52
N GLY A 89 2.24 10.79 1.46
CA GLY A 89 1.08 10.50 2.29
C GLY A 89 1.48 10.13 3.71
N GLU A 90 0.53 10.26 4.62
CA GLU A 90 0.70 9.94 6.02
C GLU A 90 -0.23 8.79 6.41
N TRP A 91 0.34 7.74 6.97
CA TRP A 91 -0.40 6.58 7.46
C TRP A 91 -1.02 6.92 8.81
N ASN A 92 -2.35 7.00 8.85
CA ASN A 92 -3.07 7.37 10.05
C ASN A 92 -3.43 6.16 10.93
N SER A 93 -4.03 6.43 12.07
CA SER A 93 -4.42 5.39 13.05
C SER A 93 -5.55 4.49 12.56
N GLU A 94 -6.26 4.89 11.52
CA GLU A 94 -7.35 4.09 10.93
C GLU A 94 -6.85 3.10 9.87
N GLY A 95 -5.55 3.09 9.59
CA GLY A 95 -4.96 2.20 8.60
C GLY A 95 -5.02 2.73 7.19
N VAL A 96 -5.28 4.01 7.01
CA VAL A 96 -5.34 4.67 5.71
C VAL A 96 -4.16 5.61 5.54
N ILE A 97 -3.56 5.60 4.36
CA ILE A 97 -2.53 6.58 4.00
C ILE A 97 -3.23 7.71 3.27
N GLU A 98 -3.26 8.87 3.90
CA GLU A 98 -3.85 10.06 3.32
C GLU A 98 -2.76 10.89 2.67
N GLY A 99 -2.87 11.13 1.38
CA GLY A 99 -1.79 11.78 0.67
C GLY A 99 -2.20 12.52 -0.58
N THR A 100 -1.16 13.04 -1.23
CA THR A 100 -1.28 13.83 -2.45
C THR A 100 -0.45 13.18 -3.55
N PHE A 101 -1.11 12.90 -4.64
CA PHE A 101 -0.51 12.39 -5.87
C PHE A 101 -0.32 13.58 -6.82
N THR A 102 0.91 13.84 -7.21
CA THR A 102 1.23 14.94 -8.09
C THR A 102 1.77 14.37 -9.40
N GLN A 103 1.17 14.80 -10.50
CA GLN A 103 1.63 14.41 -11.83
C GLN A 103 1.70 15.63 -12.72
N MET A 104 2.88 15.88 -13.29
CA MET A 104 3.12 16.99 -14.20
C MET A 104 2.63 18.34 -13.66
N GLY A 105 2.87 18.58 -12.36
CA GLY A 105 2.49 19.81 -11.70
C GLY A 105 1.04 19.87 -11.18
N GLN A 106 0.24 18.85 -11.45
CA GLN A 106 -1.13 18.77 -10.96
C GLN A 106 -1.19 17.90 -9.71
N ALA A 107 -1.60 18.47 -8.59
CA ALA A 107 -1.74 17.78 -7.33
C ALA A 107 -3.17 17.30 -7.11
N LEU A 108 -3.32 16.02 -6.81
CA LEU A 108 -4.61 15.37 -6.61
C LEU A 108 -4.60 14.57 -5.31
N PRO A 109 -5.68 14.58 -4.55
CA PRO A 109 -5.73 13.75 -3.34
C PRO A 109 -5.79 12.28 -3.73
N LEU A 110 -5.01 11.45 -3.02
CA LEU A 110 -5.03 10.01 -3.17
C LEU A 110 -4.86 9.36 -1.81
N ASN A 111 -5.89 8.70 -1.36
CA ASN A 111 -5.86 7.94 -0.11
C ASN A 111 -5.69 6.47 -0.44
N LEU A 112 -4.80 5.80 0.28
CA LEU A 112 -4.48 4.40 0.07
C LEU A 112 -4.92 3.58 1.28
N SER A 113 -5.56 2.45 1.01
CA SER A 113 -5.93 1.48 2.04
C SER A 113 -5.43 0.09 1.67
N ARG A 114 -5.25 -0.77 2.68
CA ARG A 114 -4.76 -2.13 2.45
C ARG A 114 -5.68 -2.88 1.51
N GLY A 115 -5.10 -3.59 0.58
CA GLY A 115 -5.80 -4.47 -0.33
C GLY A 115 -5.36 -4.31 -1.76
N SER A 116 -5.90 -5.16 -2.60
CA SER A 116 -5.73 -5.11 -4.04
C SER A 116 -7.09 -4.96 -4.70
N ILE A 117 -7.09 -4.54 -5.96
CA ILE A 117 -8.31 -4.50 -6.74
C ILE A 117 -8.42 -5.86 -7.40
N GLU A 118 -9.47 -6.59 -7.02
CA GLU A 118 -9.76 -7.85 -7.69
C GLU A 118 -10.23 -7.55 -9.10
N PRO A 119 -9.75 -8.32 -10.09
CA PRO A 119 -10.34 -8.23 -11.42
C PRO A 119 -11.83 -8.56 -11.34
N PRO A 120 -12.67 -7.90 -12.12
CA PRO A 120 -14.09 -8.15 -12.07
C PRO A 120 -14.34 -9.63 -12.32
N LYS A 121 -15.08 -10.24 -11.42
CA LYS A 121 -15.50 -11.62 -11.61
C LYS A 121 -16.30 -11.68 -12.90
N ARG A 122 -15.79 -12.41 -13.85
CA ARG A 122 -16.54 -12.63 -15.06
C ARG A 122 -17.78 -13.45 -14.71
N PRO A 123 -18.97 -12.95 -14.97
CA PRO A 123 -20.18 -13.69 -14.63
C PRO A 123 -20.33 -14.96 -15.43
N GLN A 124 -19.50 -15.18 -16.43
CA GLN A 124 -19.46 -16.40 -17.17
C GLN A 124 -18.39 -17.37 -16.74
N GLU A 125 -17.80 -17.10 -15.68
CA GLU A 125 -17.06 -18.20 -15.12
C GLU A 125 -18.02 -19.11 -14.45
N PRO A 126 -18.31 -19.84 -15.23
CA PRO A 126 -18.91 -20.90 -14.65
C PRO A 126 -17.95 -21.85 -14.40
N MET A 127 -18.12 -21.34 -14.45
CA MET A 127 -17.91 -21.97 -14.36
C MET A 127 -17.79 -23.00 -14.84
N ALA A 128 -17.26 -23.28 -14.91
CA ALA A 128 -17.14 -24.10 -15.32
C ALA A 128 -17.62 -25.08 -15.22
N PRO A 129 -17.80 -25.39 -15.46
CA PRO A 129 -18.09 -26.09 -15.78
C PRO A 129 -18.82 -26.61 -15.98
N TYR A 130 -19.06 -26.38 -16.32
CA TYR A 130 -19.78 -26.56 -16.39
C TYR A 130 -19.94 -27.47 -16.67
N THR A 131 -19.87 -27.70 -16.56
CA THR A 131 -20.17 -28.35 -16.87
C THR A 131 -20.73 -28.60 -17.38
N TYR A 132 -20.73 -28.53 -17.89
CA TYR A 132 -21.35 -28.63 -18.29
C TYR A 132 -21.73 -29.41 -18.62
N THR A 133 -21.73 -29.69 -18.60
CA THR A 133 -22.25 -30.22 -18.90
C THR A 133 -23.08 -30.49 -19.25
N VAL A 134 -23.28 -30.67 -19.74
CA VAL A 134 -24.07 -30.84 -19.99
C VAL A 134 -24.58 -31.36 -20.26
N GLU A 135 -25.01 -31.46 -20.32
CA GLU A 135 -25.42 -31.82 -20.37
C GLU A 135 -25.73 -32.14 -20.67
#